data_1b344df239b2d5bbeef15a80f82f1f2c
#
_entry.id   1b344df239b2d5bbeef15a80f82f1f2c
#
_cell.length_a   1.000
_cell.length_b   1.000
_cell.length_c   1.000
_cell.angle_alpha   90.00
_cell.angle_beta   90.00
_cell.angle_gamma   90.00
#
_symmetry.space_group_name_H-M   'P 1'
#
loop_
_entity.id
_entity.type
_entity.pdbx_description
1 polymer ?
#
loop_
_entity_poly.entity_id
_entity_poly.type
_entity_poly.pdbx_seq_one_letter_code
_entity_poly.pdbx_strand_id
1 'polypeptide(L)'
;MKELTAECDRTQIAGIGFGGQMHGLVVLDEMDQVIRPAILWNDGRTAKETEHLNEVIGKEALSKYTANIAFAGFTAPKLLWMKANEPENFSRISKIMLPKDYLAYMLTGIHCTDYSDASGMLLLDVEHKCWSREMMDICGVKEEQLPQLFESYEVVGLLKKEIADRLGLTEAVRVVAGAGDNAAAAVGTGTVGEGKCNISLGTSGTIFISSKKFGVDEHNALHSFAHADGSFHLMGCMLSAASCNKWWMDEILKTTEYEREQDSITKLGENHVYYLPYLMGERSPHNDPKARAAFIGMTMDTAREDMTQAVLEGVAFGLRDSLEVARSLGIQIERTKICGGGAKSLLWKKIIANVMNLKVDVIESEEGPGYGG
;
A
#
# COMPACT_ATOMS: atom_id res chain seq x y z
N MET A 1 -17.81 14.59 7.36
CA MET A 1 -19.18 14.07 7.03
C MET A 1 -20.22 15.18 6.90
N LYS A 2 -20.41 16.10 7.87
CA LYS A 2 -21.41 17.19 7.69
C LYS A 2 -21.16 18.03 6.43
N GLU A 3 -19.92 18.32 6.12
CA GLU A 3 -19.52 19.05 4.90
C GLU A 3 -19.78 18.23 3.65
N LEU A 4 -19.40 16.93 3.63
CA LEU A 4 -19.63 16.03 2.51
C LEU A 4 -21.11 15.84 2.17
N THR A 5 -21.99 15.98 3.15
CA THR A 5 -23.43 15.81 2.98
C THR A 5 -24.21 17.14 2.90
N ALA A 6 -23.49 18.28 2.82
CA ALA A 6 -24.13 19.59 2.84
C ALA A 6 -24.95 19.88 1.57
N GLU A 7 -24.52 19.34 0.44
CA GLU A 7 -25.09 19.61 -0.90
C GLU A 7 -25.93 18.44 -1.44
N CYS A 8 -26.18 17.39 -0.62
CA CYS A 8 -26.99 16.26 -1.04
C CYS A 8 -28.20 16.03 -0.13
N ASP A 9 -29.22 15.34 -0.65
CA ASP A 9 -30.35 14.89 0.14
C ASP A 9 -29.91 13.77 1.10
N ARG A 10 -29.77 14.11 2.37
CA ARG A 10 -29.31 13.20 3.42
C ARG A 10 -30.20 11.98 3.62
N THR A 11 -31.46 12.05 3.20
CA THR A 11 -32.41 10.93 3.29
C THR A 11 -32.10 9.83 2.27
N GLN A 12 -31.31 10.15 1.24
CA GLN A 12 -30.89 9.22 0.19
C GLN A 12 -29.57 8.51 0.52
N ILE A 13 -28.89 8.89 1.61
CA ILE A 13 -27.61 8.26 2.00
C ILE A 13 -27.94 6.89 2.62
N ALA A 14 -27.58 5.83 1.90
CA ALA A 14 -27.84 4.45 2.29
C ALA A 14 -26.68 3.77 3.00
N GLY A 15 -25.44 4.23 2.78
CA GLY A 15 -24.23 3.59 3.32
C GLY A 15 -23.05 4.52 3.46
N ILE A 16 -22.06 4.08 4.24
CA ILE A 16 -20.76 4.71 4.47
C ILE A 16 -19.69 3.65 4.28
N GLY A 17 -18.73 3.92 3.40
CA GLY A 17 -17.53 3.14 3.23
C GLY A 17 -16.28 3.94 3.59
N PHE A 18 -15.14 3.26 3.69
CA PHE A 18 -13.84 3.84 4.04
C PHE A 18 -12.74 3.30 3.16
N GLY A 19 -11.87 4.19 2.68
CA GLY A 19 -10.51 3.85 2.30
C GLY A 19 -9.57 4.44 3.35
N GLY A 20 -8.76 3.63 4.03
CA GLY A 20 -7.93 4.07 5.15
C GLY A 20 -6.45 3.74 5.01
N GLN A 21 -5.58 4.61 5.56
CA GLN A 21 -4.16 4.31 5.65
C GLN A 21 -3.92 3.00 6.41
N MET A 22 -3.09 2.13 5.85
CA MET A 22 -2.78 0.83 6.43
C MET A 22 -1.82 0.91 7.62
N HIS A 23 -1.68 -0.18 8.36
CA HIS A 23 -0.61 -0.45 9.32
C HIS A 23 -0.63 0.37 10.62
N GLY A 24 -1.43 1.42 10.74
CA GLY A 24 -1.49 2.25 11.94
C GLY A 24 -1.96 1.45 13.15
N LEU A 25 -1.38 1.70 14.33
CA LEU A 25 -1.79 1.06 15.58
C LEU A 25 -2.63 2.02 16.41
N VAL A 26 -3.89 1.70 16.62
CA VAL A 26 -4.81 2.31 17.57
C VAL A 26 -5.14 1.29 18.66
N VAL A 27 -5.03 1.68 19.92
CA VAL A 27 -5.29 0.79 21.06
C VAL A 27 -6.23 1.43 22.07
N LEU A 28 -7.24 0.66 22.50
CA LEU A 28 -8.23 1.08 23.49
C LEU A 28 -8.15 0.18 24.74
N ASP A 29 -8.51 0.76 25.89
CA ASP A 29 -8.67 0.02 27.14
C ASP A 29 -10.08 -0.59 27.29
N GLU A 30 -10.35 -1.24 28.41
CA GLU A 30 -11.64 -1.89 28.71
C GLU A 30 -12.83 -0.90 28.73
N MET A 31 -12.57 0.39 28.96
CA MET A 31 -13.57 1.45 28.96
C MET A 31 -13.67 2.17 27.61
N ASP A 32 -13.09 1.58 26.55
CA ASP A 32 -13.03 2.16 25.20
C ASP A 32 -12.29 3.50 25.11
N GLN A 33 -11.43 3.79 26.07
CA GLN A 33 -10.62 5.00 26.04
C GLN A 33 -9.33 4.77 25.27
N VAL A 34 -8.95 5.73 24.42
CA VAL A 34 -7.69 5.69 23.68
C VAL A 34 -6.53 5.74 24.67
N ILE A 35 -5.71 4.68 24.69
CA ILE A 35 -4.57 4.55 25.61
C ILE A 35 -3.46 5.56 25.29
N ARG A 36 -3.22 5.78 23.99
CA ARG A 36 -2.17 6.68 23.49
C ARG A 36 -2.49 7.14 22.07
N PRO A 37 -1.84 8.21 21.55
CA PRO A 37 -1.93 8.58 20.13
C PRO A 37 -1.49 7.43 19.24
N ALA A 38 -2.16 7.26 18.08
CA ALA A 38 -1.86 6.19 17.12
C ALA A 38 -0.40 6.26 16.64
N ILE A 39 0.21 5.08 16.46
CA ILE A 39 1.52 4.96 15.81
C ILE A 39 1.28 4.67 14.34
N LEU A 40 1.61 5.63 13.46
CA LEU A 40 1.28 5.57 12.04
C LEU A 40 2.31 4.77 11.23
N TRP A 41 1.99 4.50 9.96
CA TRP A 41 2.79 3.67 9.04
C TRP A 41 4.20 4.23 8.76
N ASN A 42 4.37 5.55 8.79
CA ASN A 42 5.63 6.24 8.54
C ASN A 42 6.50 6.46 9.79
N ASP A 43 6.10 5.90 10.94
CA ASP A 43 6.85 5.99 12.18
C ASP A 43 7.93 4.88 12.22
N GLY A 44 9.18 5.29 12.22
CA GLY A 44 10.34 4.40 12.17
C GLY A 44 10.85 3.88 13.52
N ARG A 45 10.14 4.13 14.65
CA ARG A 45 10.62 3.78 15.99
C ARG A 45 10.84 2.29 16.23
N THR A 46 10.23 1.43 15.43
CA THR A 46 10.19 -0.04 15.58
C THR A 46 11.31 -0.78 14.85
N ALA A 47 12.42 -0.08 14.52
CA ALA A 47 13.52 -0.68 13.76
C ALA A 47 14.11 -1.93 14.45
N LYS A 48 14.27 -1.90 15.79
CA LYS A 48 14.80 -3.04 16.58
C LYS A 48 13.84 -4.24 16.57
N GLU A 49 12.55 -3.99 16.73
CA GLU A 49 11.52 -5.02 16.72
C GLU A 49 11.37 -5.64 15.33
N THR A 50 11.52 -4.83 14.29
CA THR A 50 11.54 -5.29 12.89
C THR A 50 12.74 -6.19 12.63
N GLU A 51 13.92 -5.79 13.08
CA GLU A 51 15.13 -6.60 12.99
C GLU A 51 14.98 -7.92 13.77
N HIS A 52 14.45 -7.87 15.01
CA HIS A 52 14.18 -9.06 15.80
C HIS A 52 13.23 -10.04 15.09
N LEU A 53 12.14 -9.55 14.51
CA LEU A 53 11.20 -10.37 13.76
C LEU A 53 11.87 -11.02 12.55
N ASN A 54 12.63 -10.27 11.77
CA ASN A 54 13.24 -10.79 10.54
C ASN A 54 14.46 -11.69 10.78
N GLU A 55 15.28 -11.41 11.82
CA GLU A 55 16.54 -12.12 12.02
C GLU A 55 16.44 -13.22 13.10
N VAL A 56 15.60 -13.03 14.15
CA VAL A 56 15.49 -13.99 15.25
C VAL A 56 14.31 -14.95 15.04
N ILE A 57 13.12 -14.43 14.72
CA ILE A 57 11.97 -15.28 14.34
C ILE A 57 12.22 -15.87 12.95
N GLY A 58 12.74 -15.05 12.03
CA GLY A 58 13.14 -15.42 10.69
C GLY A 58 12.10 -15.09 9.62
N LYS A 59 12.57 -14.56 8.48
CA LYS A 59 11.73 -14.18 7.35
C LYS A 59 10.89 -15.34 6.82
N GLU A 60 11.46 -16.54 6.74
CA GLU A 60 10.75 -17.74 6.28
C GLU A 60 9.57 -18.10 7.20
N ALA A 61 9.78 -18.04 8.52
CA ALA A 61 8.71 -18.29 9.49
C ALA A 61 7.61 -17.23 9.38
N LEU A 62 7.97 -15.93 9.33
CA LEU A 62 7.03 -14.84 9.16
C LEU A 62 6.22 -14.97 7.87
N SER A 63 6.90 -15.31 6.76
CA SER A 63 6.26 -15.56 5.48
C SER A 63 5.25 -16.69 5.54
N LYS A 64 5.60 -17.79 6.23
CA LYS A 64 4.68 -18.91 6.46
C LYS A 64 3.48 -18.52 7.31
N TYR A 65 3.65 -17.64 8.30
CA TYR A 65 2.59 -17.24 9.22
C TYR A 65 1.66 -16.16 8.66
N THR A 66 2.16 -15.32 7.75
CA THR A 66 1.43 -14.11 7.30
C THR A 66 1.59 -13.78 5.81
N ALA A 67 2.31 -14.60 5.04
CA ALA A 67 2.71 -14.35 3.66
C ALA A 67 3.60 -13.09 3.46
N ASN A 68 4.12 -12.50 4.54
CA ASN A 68 4.92 -11.29 4.51
C ASN A 68 6.10 -11.37 5.48
N ILE A 69 7.10 -10.50 5.29
CA ILE A 69 8.18 -10.22 6.25
C ILE A 69 7.90 -8.95 7.03
N ALA A 70 8.63 -8.69 8.11
CA ALA A 70 8.41 -7.52 8.93
C ALA A 70 8.99 -6.24 8.30
N PHE A 71 8.22 -5.16 8.38
CA PHE A 71 8.63 -3.80 8.07
C PHE A 71 8.27 -2.87 9.23
N ALA A 72 9.08 -1.83 9.46
CA ALA A 72 8.88 -0.91 10.60
C ALA A 72 7.50 -0.23 10.59
N GLY A 73 6.92 -0.03 9.40
CA GLY A 73 5.57 0.52 9.26
C GLY A 73 4.43 -0.41 9.70
N PHE A 74 4.64 -1.73 9.78
CA PHE A 74 3.59 -2.70 10.09
C PHE A 74 3.14 -2.69 11.55
N THR A 75 1.97 -3.26 11.84
CA THR A 75 1.34 -3.17 13.18
C THR A 75 2.03 -4.06 14.22
N ALA A 76 2.41 -5.29 13.89
CA ALA A 76 3.05 -6.21 14.82
C ALA A 76 4.35 -5.66 15.44
N PRO A 77 5.30 -5.07 14.70
CA PRO A 77 6.46 -4.40 15.29
C PRO A 77 6.09 -3.31 16.29
N LYS A 78 4.99 -2.58 16.10
CA LYS A 78 4.52 -1.53 17.00
C LYS A 78 3.98 -2.09 18.31
N LEU A 79 3.30 -3.24 18.26
CA LEU A 79 2.87 -3.96 19.46
C LEU A 79 4.07 -4.42 20.28
N LEU A 80 5.08 -5.00 19.63
CA LEU A 80 6.33 -5.39 20.29
C LEU A 80 7.05 -4.18 20.90
N TRP A 81 7.09 -3.08 20.18
CA TRP A 81 7.66 -1.82 20.69
C TRP A 81 6.92 -1.32 21.93
N MET A 82 5.58 -1.32 21.91
CA MET A 82 4.78 -0.94 23.09
C MET A 82 5.05 -1.88 24.27
N LYS A 83 5.12 -3.18 24.02
CA LYS A 83 5.41 -4.20 25.06
C LYS A 83 6.77 -3.93 25.74
N ALA A 84 7.77 -3.53 24.96
CA ALA A 84 9.12 -3.25 25.46
C ALA A 84 9.28 -1.88 26.10
N ASN A 85 8.64 -0.83 25.56
CA ASN A 85 8.90 0.56 25.92
C ASN A 85 7.76 1.21 26.72
N GLU A 86 6.54 0.68 26.62
CA GLU A 86 5.34 1.17 27.33
C GLU A 86 4.56 0.00 27.97
N PRO A 87 5.19 -0.82 28.84
CA PRO A 87 4.56 -2.06 29.35
C PRO A 87 3.26 -1.82 30.11
N GLU A 88 3.13 -0.70 30.81
CA GLU A 88 1.89 -0.34 31.51
C GLU A 88 0.76 -0.06 30.51
N ASN A 89 1.04 0.68 29.45
CA ASN A 89 0.08 0.92 28.37
C ASN A 89 -0.28 -0.39 27.66
N PHE A 90 0.72 -1.22 27.36
CA PHE A 90 0.51 -2.51 26.70
C PHE A 90 -0.39 -3.44 27.52
N SER A 91 -0.21 -3.48 28.85
CA SER A 91 -1.03 -4.34 29.75
C SER A 91 -2.51 -3.93 29.80
N ARG A 92 -2.82 -2.67 29.45
CA ARG A 92 -4.20 -2.13 29.44
C ARG A 92 -4.93 -2.36 28.12
N ILE A 93 -4.25 -2.86 27.08
CA ILE A 93 -4.89 -3.05 25.76
C ILE A 93 -6.02 -4.04 25.87
N SER A 94 -7.23 -3.59 25.57
CA SER A 94 -8.44 -4.40 25.43
C SER A 94 -8.81 -4.58 23.95
N LYS A 95 -8.59 -3.55 23.12
CA LYS A 95 -8.87 -3.58 21.68
C LYS A 95 -7.72 -3.02 20.88
N ILE A 96 -7.37 -3.72 19.79
CA ILE A 96 -6.39 -3.34 18.78
C ILE A 96 -7.16 -3.02 17.49
N MET A 97 -6.85 -1.89 16.86
CA MET A 97 -7.52 -1.43 15.65
C MET A 97 -6.55 -0.76 14.70
N LEU A 98 -6.91 -0.73 13.43
CA LEU A 98 -6.32 0.17 12.43
C LEU A 98 -7.05 1.53 12.44
N PRO A 99 -6.49 2.59 11.85
CA PRO A 99 -7.10 3.92 11.87
C PRO A 99 -8.52 3.98 11.29
N LYS A 100 -8.80 3.29 10.17
CA LYS A 100 -10.17 3.24 9.62
C LYS A 100 -11.12 2.44 10.48
N ASP A 101 -10.62 1.36 11.11
CA ASP A 101 -11.42 0.51 11.99
C ASP A 101 -11.91 1.29 13.21
N TYR A 102 -11.04 2.17 13.75
CA TYR A 102 -11.43 3.07 14.82
C TYR A 102 -12.57 4.00 14.40
N LEU A 103 -12.57 4.50 13.14
CA LEU A 103 -13.68 5.30 12.63
C LEU A 103 -14.97 4.47 12.52
N ALA A 104 -14.90 3.26 11.99
CA ALA A 104 -16.04 2.34 11.91
C ALA A 104 -16.58 2.01 13.32
N TYR A 105 -15.69 1.75 14.28
CA TYR A 105 -16.03 1.53 15.68
C TYR A 105 -16.76 2.72 16.31
N MET A 106 -16.24 3.92 16.10
CA MET A 106 -16.89 5.14 16.60
C MET A 106 -18.30 5.33 16.04
N LEU A 107 -18.51 4.95 14.78
CA LEU A 107 -19.80 5.07 14.11
C LEU A 107 -20.81 3.98 14.49
N THR A 108 -20.35 2.74 14.72
CA THR A 108 -21.22 1.57 14.90
C THR A 108 -21.13 0.95 16.29
N GLY A 109 -20.00 1.06 16.96
CA GLY A 109 -19.67 0.31 18.18
C GLY A 109 -19.20 -1.13 17.92
N ILE A 110 -19.02 -1.52 16.66
CA ILE A 110 -18.55 -2.86 16.30
C ILE A 110 -17.04 -2.85 16.13
N HIS A 111 -16.35 -3.69 16.87
CA HIS A 111 -14.89 -3.91 16.78
C HIS A 111 -14.59 -4.81 15.57
N CYS A 112 -14.30 -4.20 14.43
CA CYS A 112 -14.17 -4.86 13.13
C CYS A 112 -12.95 -4.33 12.35
N THR A 113 -12.47 -5.16 11.42
CA THR A 113 -11.53 -4.79 10.37
C THR A 113 -11.86 -5.58 9.10
N ASP A 114 -11.27 -5.20 7.96
CA ASP A 114 -11.36 -6.00 6.74
C ASP A 114 -10.06 -6.74 6.43
N TYR A 115 -10.18 -7.80 5.63
CA TYR A 115 -9.02 -8.63 5.27
C TYR A 115 -7.93 -7.87 4.56
N SER A 116 -8.25 -6.87 3.72
CA SER A 116 -7.25 -6.15 2.95
C SER A 116 -6.34 -5.29 3.86
N ASP A 117 -6.92 -4.61 4.83
CA ASP A 117 -6.18 -3.78 5.79
C ASP A 117 -5.50 -4.65 6.86
N ALA A 118 -6.18 -5.68 7.36
CA ALA A 118 -5.62 -6.65 8.32
C ALA A 118 -4.37 -7.36 7.77
N SER A 119 -4.28 -7.60 6.46
CA SER A 119 -3.09 -8.17 5.80
C SER A 119 -1.83 -7.36 6.09
N GLY A 120 -1.94 -6.04 6.24
CA GLY A 120 -0.83 -5.14 6.57
C GLY A 120 -0.47 -5.09 8.06
N MET A 121 -1.17 -5.82 8.93
CA MET A 121 -0.87 -5.86 10.37
C MET A 121 0.31 -6.77 10.71
N LEU A 122 0.67 -7.72 9.84
CA LEU A 122 1.57 -8.85 10.13
C LEU A 122 1.04 -9.73 11.29
N LEU A 123 -0.28 -9.85 11.40
CA LEU A 123 -1.01 -10.67 12.37
C LEU A 123 -2.01 -11.60 11.68
N LEU A 124 -2.32 -11.35 10.40
CA LEU A 124 -3.25 -12.15 9.61
C LEU A 124 -2.49 -13.24 8.85
N ASP A 125 -2.96 -14.48 8.92
CA ASP A 125 -2.68 -15.51 7.94
C ASP A 125 -3.49 -15.17 6.67
N VAL A 126 -2.81 -14.59 5.69
CA VAL A 126 -3.46 -14.08 4.47
C VAL A 126 -4.05 -15.19 3.64
N GLU A 127 -3.39 -16.36 3.57
CA GLU A 127 -3.86 -17.50 2.80
C GLU A 127 -5.20 -18.03 3.30
N HIS A 128 -5.31 -18.19 4.64
CA HIS A 128 -6.49 -18.78 5.28
C HIS A 128 -7.50 -17.74 5.77
N LYS A 129 -7.18 -16.42 5.60
CA LYS A 129 -8.03 -15.31 6.04
C LYS A 129 -8.47 -15.42 7.50
N CYS A 130 -7.51 -15.69 8.39
CA CYS A 130 -7.72 -15.77 9.84
C CYS A 130 -6.54 -15.18 10.62
N TRP A 131 -6.73 -14.89 11.90
CA TRP A 131 -5.62 -14.43 12.72
C TRP A 131 -4.57 -15.53 12.89
N SER A 132 -3.29 -15.16 12.67
CA SER A 132 -2.14 -16.06 12.86
C SER A 132 -1.89 -16.29 14.34
N ARG A 133 -2.07 -17.53 14.79
CA ARG A 133 -1.83 -17.91 16.17
C ARG A 133 -0.39 -17.68 16.59
N GLU A 134 0.54 -18.04 15.72
CA GLU A 134 1.98 -17.87 15.95
C GLU A 134 2.33 -16.38 16.14
N MET A 135 1.76 -15.51 15.32
CA MET A 135 2.01 -14.07 15.45
C MET A 135 1.35 -13.46 16.67
N MET A 136 0.17 -13.93 17.06
CA MET A 136 -0.45 -13.52 18.33
C MET A 136 0.43 -13.89 19.53
N ASP A 137 0.97 -15.10 19.55
CA ASP A 137 1.86 -15.58 20.61
C ASP A 137 3.16 -14.76 20.65
N ILE A 138 3.79 -14.50 19.50
CA ILE A 138 5.00 -13.68 19.39
C ILE A 138 4.75 -12.26 19.93
N CYS A 139 3.67 -11.63 19.52
CA CYS A 139 3.32 -10.27 19.96
C CYS A 139 2.82 -10.24 21.43
N GLY A 140 2.36 -11.37 21.96
CA GLY A 140 1.77 -11.48 23.30
C GLY A 140 0.38 -10.84 23.35
N VAL A 141 -0.40 -10.98 22.29
CA VAL A 141 -1.79 -10.53 22.18
C VAL A 141 -2.73 -11.71 22.08
N LYS A 142 -3.97 -11.50 22.48
CA LYS A 142 -5.00 -12.53 22.44
C LYS A 142 -5.99 -12.23 21.32
N GLU A 143 -6.68 -13.26 20.82
CA GLU A 143 -7.66 -13.13 19.76
C GLU A 143 -8.82 -12.19 20.13
N GLU A 144 -9.23 -12.20 21.41
CA GLU A 144 -10.27 -11.29 21.93
C GLU A 144 -9.91 -9.79 21.87
N GLN A 145 -8.61 -9.46 21.75
CA GLN A 145 -8.13 -8.09 21.57
C GLN A 145 -8.09 -7.67 20.10
N LEU A 146 -8.22 -8.61 19.18
CA LEU A 146 -8.22 -8.36 17.74
C LEU A 146 -9.64 -8.13 17.22
N PRO A 147 -9.82 -7.34 16.16
CA PRO A 147 -11.13 -7.06 15.60
C PRO A 147 -11.71 -8.28 14.87
N GLN A 148 -13.02 -8.36 14.78
CA GLN A 148 -13.70 -9.32 13.92
C GLN A 148 -13.36 -9.02 12.46
N LEU A 149 -13.05 -10.07 11.70
CA LEU A 149 -12.67 -10.00 10.29
C LEU A 149 -13.91 -10.00 9.37
N PHE A 150 -13.90 -9.14 8.37
CA PHE A 150 -14.95 -9.00 7.35
C PHE A 150 -14.33 -8.92 5.96
N GLU A 151 -15.11 -9.19 4.92
CA GLU A 151 -14.76 -8.73 3.57
C GLU A 151 -15.01 -7.20 3.50
N SER A 152 -14.23 -6.51 2.68
CA SER A 152 -14.25 -5.03 2.63
C SER A 152 -15.65 -4.46 2.30
N TYR A 153 -16.44 -5.19 1.52
CA TYR A 153 -17.80 -4.80 1.10
C TYR A 153 -18.92 -5.25 2.07
N GLU A 154 -18.58 -5.98 3.13
CA GLU A 154 -19.57 -6.45 4.08
C GLU A 154 -20.04 -5.35 5.02
N VAL A 155 -21.34 -5.37 5.33
CA VAL A 155 -21.94 -4.46 6.30
C VAL A 155 -21.54 -4.91 7.70
N VAL A 156 -20.80 -4.08 8.42
CA VAL A 156 -20.40 -4.34 9.81
C VAL A 156 -21.44 -3.88 10.82
N GLY A 157 -22.30 -2.92 10.47
CA GLY A 157 -23.34 -2.45 11.38
C GLY A 157 -24.11 -1.27 10.80
N LEU A 158 -24.99 -0.71 11.63
CA LEU A 158 -25.74 0.51 11.37
C LEU A 158 -25.15 1.67 12.18
N LEU A 159 -25.43 2.90 11.79
CA LEU A 159 -25.03 4.07 12.58
C LEU A 159 -25.65 4.02 13.98
N LYS A 160 -24.83 4.33 15.00
CA LYS A 160 -25.35 4.64 16.33
C LYS A 160 -26.33 5.80 16.23
N LYS A 161 -27.41 5.73 16.99
CA LYS A 161 -28.46 6.77 17.03
C LYS A 161 -27.89 8.17 17.25
N GLU A 162 -27.04 8.33 18.26
CA GLU A 162 -26.40 9.60 18.59
C GLU A 162 -25.55 10.19 17.44
N ILE A 163 -24.95 9.31 16.62
CA ILE A 163 -24.16 9.72 15.45
C ILE A 163 -25.10 10.10 14.31
N ALA A 164 -26.14 9.31 14.07
CA ALA A 164 -27.16 9.62 13.06
C ALA A 164 -27.81 10.98 13.34
N ASP A 165 -28.23 11.24 14.57
CA ASP A 165 -28.81 12.52 15.01
C ASP A 165 -27.83 13.69 14.78
N ARG A 166 -26.55 13.53 15.17
CA ARG A 166 -25.51 14.57 14.98
C ARG A 166 -25.22 14.91 13.52
N LEU A 167 -25.33 13.93 12.64
CA LEU A 167 -25.06 14.07 11.20
C LEU A 167 -26.31 14.47 10.41
N GLY A 168 -27.51 14.34 11.01
CA GLY A 168 -28.79 14.50 10.32
C GLY A 168 -29.05 13.39 9.32
N LEU A 169 -28.58 12.17 9.64
CA LEU A 169 -28.77 10.94 8.88
C LEU A 169 -29.80 10.05 9.57
N THR A 170 -30.25 9.01 8.89
CA THR A 170 -31.13 7.97 9.48
C THR A 170 -30.28 6.88 10.16
N GLU A 171 -30.83 6.22 11.17
CA GLU A 171 -30.19 5.03 11.80
C GLU A 171 -30.11 3.83 10.84
N ALA A 172 -30.83 3.87 9.70
CA ALA A 172 -30.80 2.82 8.69
C ALA A 172 -29.56 2.86 7.79
N VAL A 173 -28.69 3.89 7.91
CA VAL A 173 -27.45 3.99 7.13
C VAL A 173 -26.51 2.85 7.53
N ARG A 174 -26.14 2.04 6.54
CA ARG A 174 -25.24 0.91 6.71
C ARG A 174 -23.80 1.39 6.71
N VAL A 175 -22.97 0.79 7.56
CA VAL A 175 -21.53 1.01 7.56
C VAL A 175 -20.86 -0.29 7.09
N VAL A 176 -20.03 -0.20 6.06
CA VAL A 176 -19.25 -1.34 5.57
C VAL A 176 -17.84 -1.34 6.20
N ALA A 177 -17.16 -2.48 6.17
CA ALA A 177 -15.82 -2.63 6.73
C ALA A 177 -14.82 -1.66 6.06
N GLY A 178 -15.02 -1.37 4.77
CA GLY A 178 -14.07 -0.57 3.99
C GLY A 178 -12.80 -1.35 3.66
N ALA A 179 -11.80 -0.67 3.13
CA ALA A 179 -10.56 -1.32 2.68
C ALA A 179 -9.32 -0.51 3.06
N GLY A 180 -8.16 -1.16 3.12
CA GLY A 180 -6.87 -0.47 3.10
C GLY A 180 -6.75 0.41 1.85
N ASP A 181 -6.06 1.56 1.95
CA ASP A 181 -6.03 2.60 0.92
C ASP A 181 -5.59 2.09 -0.47
N ASN A 182 -4.63 1.18 -0.53
CA ASN A 182 -4.18 0.59 -1.80
C ASN A 182 -5.24 -0.31 -2.43
N ALA A 183 -5.94 -1.14 -1.64
CA ALA A 183 -7.02 -1.99 -2.13
C ALA A 183 -8.24 -1.16 -2.53
N ALA A 184 -8.60 -0.12 -1.78
CA ALA A 184 -9.64 0.83 -2.14
C ALA A 184 -9.31 1.54 -3.47
N ALA A 185 -8.08 2.06 -3.62
CA ALA A 185 -7.64 2.68 -4.87
C ALA A 185 -7.70 1.69 -6.06
N ALA A 186 -7.38 0.42 -5.82
CA ALA A 186 -7.49 -0.61 -6.84
C ALA A 186 -8.95 -0.82 -7.29
N VAL A 187 -9.91 -0.84 -6.37
CA VAL A 187 -11.35 -0.88 -6.70
C VAL A 187 -11.75 0.35 -7.51
N GLY A 188 -11.41 1.55 -7.03
CA GLY A 188 -11.72 2.82 -7.73
C GLY A 188 -11.14 2.90 -9.14
N THR A 189 -9.97 2.30 -9.38
CA THR A 189 -9.38 2.21 -10.72
C THR A 189 -9.88 1.02 -11.53
N GLY A 190 -10.77 0.17 -10.98
CA GLY A 190 -11.22 -1.06 -11.63
C GLY A 190 -10.11 -2.11 -11.78
N THR A 191 -9.14 -2.11 -10.86
CA THR A 191 -8.05 -3.11 -10.78
C THR A 191 -8.53 -4.27 -9.89
N VAL A 192 -9.59 -4.94 -10.33
CA VAL A 192 -10.25 -6.06 -9.66
C VAL A 192 -10.32 -7.27 -10.59
N GLY A 193 -10.16 -8.46 -10.03
CA GLY A 193 -10.15 -9.72 -10.77
C GLY A 193 -8.76 -10.10 -11.33
N GLU A 194 -8.66 -11.29 -11.90
CA GLU A 194 -7.40 -11.93 -12.32
C GLU A 194 -6.55 -11.07 -13.26
N GLY A 195 -5.27 -10.90 -12.93
CA GLY A 195 -4.27 -10.28 -13.81
C GLY A 195 -4.45 -8.78 -14.04
N LYS A 196 -5.36 -8.12 -13.31
CA LYS A 196 -5.50 -6.66 -13.40
C LYS A 196 -4.35 -6.00 -12.67
N CYS A 197 -3.81 -4.95 -13.29
CA CYS A 197 -2.63 -4.25 -12.77
C CYS A 197 -2.86 -2.74 -12.74
N ASN A 198 -2.33 -2.11 -11.71
CA ASN A 198 -2.25 -0.66 -11.59
C ASN A 198 -0.84 -0.25 -11.14
N ILE A 199 -0.30 0.79 -11.76
CA ILE A 199 0.98 1.39 -11.40
C ILE A 199 0.72 2.81 -10.92
N SER A 200 1.16 3.13 -9.72
CA SER A 200 1.17 4.50 -9.21
C SER A 200 2.58 5.08 -9.30
N LEU A 201 2.73 6.18 -10.04
CA LEU A 201 3.98 6.93 -10.20
C LEU A 201 3.91 8.22 -9.37
N GLY A 202 3.95 8.07 -8.06
CA GLY A 202 4.12 9.16 -7.11
C GLY A 202 5.59 9.41 -6.77
N THR A 203 5.86 10.07 -5.65
CA THR A 203 7.22 10.19 -5.08
C THR A 203 7.88 8.83 -4.99
N SER A 204 7.20 7.86 -4.37
CA SER A 204 7.45 6.43 -4.48
C SER A 204 6.61 5.83 -5.61
N GLY A 205 6.92 4.59 -6.01
CA GLY A 205 6.14 3.84 -7.00
C GLY A 205 5.50 2.61 -6.38
N THR A 206 4.29 2.30 -6.81
CA THR A 206 3.70 1.00 -6.48
C THR A 206 3.24 0.29 -7.73
N ILE A 207 3.38 -1.02 -7.73
CA ILE A 207 2.73 -1.91 -8.70
C ILE A 207 1.78 -2.82 -7.92
N PHE A 208 0.50 -2.72 -8.23
CA PHE A 208 -0.58 -3.50 -7.63
C PHE A 208 -1.09 -4.50 -8.65
N ILE A 209 -1.15 -5.77 -8.30
CA ILE A 209 -1.51 -6.87 -9.22
C ILE A 209 -2.56 -7.74 -8.53
N SER A 210 -3.80 -7.68 -9.03
CA SER A 210 -4.91 -8.48 -8.52
C SER A 210 -4.82 -9.94 -9.00
N SER A 211 -5.08 -10.90 -8.13
CA SER A 211 -5.07 -12.33 -8.41
C SER A 211 -6.20 -13.03 -7.66
N LYS A 212 -6.89 -13.95 -8.34
CA LYS A 212 -7.90 -14.81 -7.70
C LYS A 212 -7.31 -15.86 -6.79
N LYS A 213 -6.04 -16.17 -6.98
CA LYS A 213 -5.33 -17.18 -6.19
C LYS A 213 -4.36 -16.51 -5.23
N PHE A 214 -4.27 -17.08 -4.05
CA PHE A 214 -3.19 -16.76 -3.12
C PHE A 214 -1.83 -17.05 -3.77
N GLY A 215 -0.85 -16.19 -3.53
CA GLY A 215 0.51 -16.37 -3.99
C GLY A 215 1.47 -15.56 -3.13
N VAL A 216 2.62 -16.13 -2.84
CA VAL A 216 3.76 -15.49 -2.18
C VAL A 216 5.02 -15.96 -2.87
N ASP A 217 5.94 -15.05 -3.17
CA ASP A 217 7.21 -15.41 -3.76
C ASP A 217 8.22 -15.86 -2.68
N GLU A 218 9.16 -16.70 -3.08
CA GLU A 218 10.15 -17.34 -2.20
C GLU A 218 10.95 -16.35 -1.36
N HIS A 219 11.13 -15.11 -1.84
CA HIS A 219 11.96 -14.10 -1.19
C HIS A 219 11.14 -12.98 -0.54
N ASN A 220 9.80 -13.06 -0.56
CA ASN A 220 8.92 -11.97 -0.14
C ASN A 220 9.30 -10.63 -0.81
N ALA A 221 9.67 -10.69 -2.08
CA ALA A 221 10.00 -9.52 -2.87
C ALA A 221 8.78 -8.60 -3.08
N LEU A 222 7.59 -9.20 -3.11
CA LEU A 222 6.30 -8.50 -3.13
C LEU A 222 5.54 -8.75 -1.84
N HIS A 223 4.73 -7.77 -1.44
CA HIS A 223 3.71 -8.00 -0.42
C HIS A 223 2.60 -8.89 -0.99
N SER A 224 2.11 -9.82 -0.20
CA SER A 224 0.94 -10.64 -0.51
C SER A 224 -0.18 -10.32 0.46
N PHE A 225 -1.27 -9.78 -0.03
CA PHE A 225 -2.38 -9.29 0.78
C PHE A 225 -3.73 -9.81 0.24
N ALA A 226 -4.73 -9.85 1.09
CA ALA A 226 -6.12 -9.98 0.64
C ALA A 226 -6.54 -8.71 -0.11
N HIS A 227 -7.42 -8.86 -1.09
CA HIS A 227 -7.93 -7.75 -1.88
C HIS A 227 -9.38 -7.41 -1.47
N ALA A 228 -9.78 -6.16 -1.69
CA ALA A 228 -11.11 -5.66 -1.34
C ALA A 228 -12.26 -6.31 -2.14
N ASP A 229 -11.98 -7.01 -3.22
CA ASP A 229 -12.96 -7.78 -4.02
C ASP A 229 -13.16 -9.23 -3.53
N GLY A 230 -12.59 -9.58 -2.37
CA GLY A 230 -12.65 -10.93 -1.80
C GLY A 230 -11.55 -11.88 -2.33
N SER A 231 -10.70 -11.43 -3.24
CA SER A 231 -9.56 -12.17 -3.79
C SER A 231 -8.25 -11.80 -3.09
N PHE A 232 -7.12 -11.87 -3.79
CA PHE A 232 -5.80 -11.51 -3.29
C PHE A 232 -5.12 -10.50 -4.21
N HIS A 233 -4.04 -9.89 -3.74
CA HIS A 233 -3.17 -9.09 -4.58
C HIS A 233 -1.71 -9.19 -4.16
N LEU A 234 -0.84 -8.98 -5.12
CA LEU A 234 0.58 -8.75 -4.91
C LEU A 234 0.86 -7.26 -5.06
N MET A 235 1.72 -6.72 -4.22
CA MET A 235 2.10 -5.32 -4.29
C MET A 235 3.60 -5.13 -4.17
N GLY A 236 4.21 -4.54 -5.21
CA GLY A 236 5.58 -4.04 -5.18
C GLY A 236 5.61 -2.57 -4.78
N CYS A 237 6.52 -2.21 -3.87
CA CYS A 237 6.74 -0.84 -3.42
C CYS A 237 8.17 -0.42 -3.76
N MET A 238 8.31 0.51 -4.69
CA MET A 238 9.55 1.16 -5.07
C MET A 238 9.71 2.46 -4.28
N LEU A 239 10.84 2.65 -3.59
CA LEU A 239 11.02 3.81 -2.72
C LEU A 239 11.21 5.13 -3.49
N SER A 240 11.81 5.08 -4.67
CA SER A 240 12.10 6.26 -5.49
C SER A 240 11.60 6.06 -6.92
N ALA A 241 10.46 6.64 -7.26
CA ALA A 241 9.86 6.58 -8.59
C ALA A 241 9.85 7.97 -9.26
N ALA A 242 8.76 8.72 -9.21
CA ALA A 242 8.76 10.08 -9.78
C ALA A 242 9.73 11.02 -9.05
N SER A 243 10.12 10.70 -7.81
CA SER A 243 11.19 11.42 -7.11
C SER A 243 12.55 11.31 -7.80
N CYS A 244 12.85 10.23 -8.54
CA CYS A 244 14.08 10.13 -9.34
C CYS A 244 14.09 11.18 -10.46
N ASN A 245 12.99 11.29 -11.20
CA ASN A 245 12.87 12.31 -12.25
C ASN A 245 12.88 13.71 -11.63
N LYS A 246 12.17 13.93 -10.53
CA LYS A 246 12.18 15.21 -9.82
C LYS A 246 13.59 15.60 -9.36
N TRP A 247 14.31 14.68 -8.71
CA TRP A 247 15.69 14.89 -8.30
C TRP A 247 16.61 15.21 -9.49
N TRP A 248 16.46 14.46 -10.59
CA TRP A 248 17.23 14.69 -11.81
C TRP A 248 17.00 16.09 -12.36
N MET A 249 15.76 16.49 -12.50
CA MET A 249 15.37 17.81 -13.02
C MET A 249 15.77 18.94 -12.07
N ASP A 250 15.42 18.86 -10.80
CA ASP A 250 15.58 19.98 -9.86
C ASP A 250 17.04 20.10 -9.39
N GLU A 251 17.71 18.99 -9.07
CA GLU A 251 19.01 19.02 -8.43
C GLU A 251 20.19 18.90 -9.42
N ILE A 252 20.02 18.14 -10.48
CA ILE A 252 21.11 17.93 -11.46
C ILE A 252 20.98 18.87 -12.63
N LEU A 253 19.84 18.93 -13.29
CA LEU A 253 19.62 19.77 -14.45
C LEU A 253 19.28 21.22 -14.11
N LYS A 254 18.85 21.49 -12.89
CA LYS A 254 18.43 22.80 -12.38
C LYS A 254 17.36 23.47 -13.26
N THR A 255 16.34 22.70 -13.65
CA THR A 255 15.24 23.16 -14.49
C THR A 255 13.92 22.52 -14.05
N THR A 256 12.82 23.23 -14.29
CA THR A 256 11.45 22.75 -14.07
C THR A 256 10.70 22.48 -15.37
N GLU A 257 11.39 22.58 -16.50
CA GLU A 257 10.81 22.42 -17.85
C GLU A 257 10.79 20.93 -18.26
N TYR A 258 10.00 20.12 -17.57
CA TYR A 258 9.92 18.66 -17.77
C TYR A 258 9.58 18.27 -19.20
N GLU A 259 8.60 18.94 -19.83
CA GLU A 259 8.17 18.65 -21.19
C GLU A 259 9.32 18.89 -22.19
N ARG A 260 9.98 20.04 -22.09
CA ARG A 260 11.10 20.40 -22.97
C ARG A 260 12.27 19.41 -22.88
N GLU A 261 12.62 18.98 -21.68
CA GLU A 261 13.69 17.97 -21.50
C GLU A 261 13.29 16.62 -22.12
N GLN A 262 12.01 16.26 -22.07
CA GLN A 262 11.51 15.01 -22.63
C GLN A 262 11.29 15.07 -24.14
N ASP A 263 11.01 16.23 -24.71
CA ASP A 263 10.82 16.42 -26.17
C ASP A 263 12.09 16.11 -26.98
N SER A 264 13.27 16.26 -26.38
CA SER A 264 14.54 15.91 -27.00
C SER A 264 14.75 14.40 -27.18
N ILE A 265 13.99 13.56 -26.43
CA ILE A 265 14.08 12.11 -26.46
C ILE A 265 13.21 11.57 -27.61
N THR A 266 13.82 11.28 -28.73
CA THR A 266 13.10 10.88 -29.96
C THR A 266 13.20 9.37 -30.24
N LYS A 267 14.16 8.66 -29.64
CA LYS A 267 14.45 7.25 -29.91
C LYS A 267 14.36 6.42 -28.63
N LEU A 268 13.31 5.63 -28.51
CA LEU A 268 13.14 4.72 -27.38
C LEU A 268 13.77 3.36 -27.67
N GLY A 269 14.44 2.77 -26.67
CA GLY A 269 15.05 1.44 -26.76
C GLY A 269 16.44 1.42 -27.43
N GLU A 270 17.02 2.57 -27.76
CA GLU A 270 18.38 2.69 -28.31
C GLU A 270 19.40 3.27 -27.31
N ASN A 271 18.97 3.52 -26.07
CA ASN A 271 19.85 4.11 -25.04
C ASN A 271 20.89 3.11 -24.54
N HIS A 272 22.11 3.54 -24.36
CA HIS A 272 23.23 2.74 -23.83
C HIS A 272 23.50 3.02 -22.34
N VAL A 273 22.87 4.08 -21.79
CA VAL A 273 23.00 4.46 -20.40
C VAL A 273 21.86 3.85 -19.62
N TYR A 274 22.21 3.22 -18.50
CA TYR A 274 21.25 2.66 -17.55
C TYR A 274 21.31 3.43 -16.24
N TYR A 275 20.17 3.57 -15.59
CA TYR A 275 20.08 4.19 -14.28
C TYR A 275 19.46 3.23 -13.28
N LEU A 276 20.14 3.04 -12.15
CA LEU A 276 19.58 2.33 -10.99
C LEU A 276 18.86 3.34 -10.10
N PRO A 277 17.55 3.22 -9.87
CA PRO A 277 16.73 4.28 -9.27
C PRO A 277 16.75 4.30 -7.73
N TYR A 278 17.76 3.74 -7.07
CA TYR A 278 17.76 3.43 -5.64
C TYR A 278 18.29 4.58 -4.78
N LEU A 279 17.77 5.80 -4.95
CA LEU A 279 18.20 7.00 -4.21
C LEU A 279 18.10 6.85 -2.69
N MET A 280 17.07 6.13 -2.21
CA MET A 280 16.77 5.95 -0.78
C MET A 280 16.89 4.48 -0.33
N GLY A 281 17.66 3.65 -1.02
CA GLY A 281 17.58 2.21 -0.91
C GLY A 281 16.42 1.67 -1.73
N GLU A 282 16.13 0.39 -1.62
CA GLU A 282 14.97 -0.20 -2.30
C GLU A 282 14.25 -1.23 -1.42
N ARG A 283 12.91 -1.29 -1.57
CA ARG A 283 12.07 -2.31 -0.97
C ARG A 283 11.82 -3.42 -1.99
N SER A 284 10.86 -3.28 -2.86
CA SER A 284 10.51 -4.32 -3.85
C SER A 284 11.30 -4.17 -5.15
N PRO A 285 11.87 -5.26 -5.70
CA PRO A 285 11.88 -6.62 -5.16
C PRO A 285 13.09 -6.94 -4.29
N HIS A 286 14.01 -6.01 -4.07
CA HIS A 286 15.35 -6.29 -3.56
C HIS A 286 15.45 -6.35 -2.04
N ASN A 287 14.56 -5.66 -1.31
CA ASN A 287 14.60 -5.54 0.16
C ASN A 287 15.98 -5.10 0.69
N ASP A 288 16.65 -4.18 -0.03
CA ASP A 288 17.97 -3.66 0.31
C ASP A 288 17.93 -2.15 0.64
N PRO A 289 17.92 -1.77 1.92
CA PRO A 289 17.94 -0.37 2.33
C PRO A 289 19.30 0.32 2.07
N LYS A 290 20.34 -0.44 1.73
CA LYS A 290 21.69 0.07 1.43
C LYS A 290 21.93 0.26 -0.06
N ALA A 291 21.05 -0.20 -0.94
CA ALA A 291 21.13 0.06 -2.38
C ALA A 291 21.25 1.56 -2.65
N ARG A 292 21.97 1.93 -3.68
CA ARG A 292 22.17 3.34 -4.08
C ARG A 292 22.03 3.49 -5.58
N ALA A 293 21.58 4.69 -5.97
CA ALA A 293 21.44 5.06 -7.37
C ALA A 293 22.80 5.11 -8.08
N ALA A 294 22.81 4.72 -9.36
CA ALA A 294 24.00 4.75 -10.19
C ALA A 294 23.63 4.91 -11.67
N PHE A 295 24.48 5.58 -12.43
CA PHE A 295 24.48 5.54 -13.88
C PHE A 295 25.56 4.57 -14.38
N ILE A 296 25.24 3.76 -15.37
CA ILE A 296 26.13 2.72 -15.93
C ILE A 296 26.09 2.82 -17.46
N GLY A 297 27.25 2.61 -18.11
CA GLY A 297 27.34 2.56 -19.58
C GLY A 297 27.63 3.90 -20.26
N MET A 298 27.95 4.96 -19.51
CA MET A 298 28.32 6.26 -20.09
C MET A 298 29.60 6.18 -20.90
N THR A 299 29.62 6.93 -22.02
CA THR A 299 30.76 7.13 -22.90
C THR A 299 30.99 8.62 -23.13
N MET A 300 32.00 8.98 -23.90
CA MET A 300 32.26 10.39 -24.27
C MET A 300 31.12 10.97 -25.18
N ASP A 301 30.33 10.11 -25.81
CA ASP A 301 29.24 10.50 -26.70
C ASP A 301 27.90 10.57 -25.96
N THR A 302 27.87 10.25 -24.66
CA THR A 302 26.66 10.31 -23.84
C THR A 302 26.18 11.75 -23.73
N ALA A 303 24.98 12.01 -24.20
CA ALA A 303 24.35 13.31 -24.16
C ALA A 303 23.41 13.46 -22.94
N ARG A 304 22.93 14.68 -22.71
CA ARG A 304 22.02 15.02 -21.63
C ARG A 304 20.68 14.28 -21.77
N GLU A 305 20.18 14.18 -22.97
CA GLU A 305 18.93 13.46 -23.30
C GLU A 305 19.04 11.96 -23.00
N ASP A 306 20.21 11.35 -23.24
CA ASP A 306 20.45 9.91 -22.92
C ASP A 306 20.35 9.68 -21.41
N MET A 307 20.89 10.59 -20.61
CA MET A 307 20.81 10.50 -19.15
C MET A 307 19.38 10.75 -18.62
N THR A 308 18.66 11.71 -19.20
CA THR A 308 17.26 11.98 -18.86
C THR A 308 16.40 10.75 -19.19
N GLN A 309 16.59 10.16 -20.38
CA GLN A 309 15.94 8.92 -20.78
C GLN A 309 16.26 7.77 -19.82
N ALA A 310 17.54 7.60 -19.45
CA ALA A 310 17.96 6.56 -18.52
C ALA A 310 17.25 6.65 -17.16
N VAL A 311 17.02 7.87 -16.64
CA VAL A 311 16.29 8.05 -15.38
C VAL A 311 14.85 7.55 -15.50
N LEU A 312 14.15 7.86 -16.59
CA LEU A 312 12.77 7.41 -16.82
C LEU A 312 12.70 5.90 -17.06
N GLU A 313 13.64 5.34 -17.84
CA GLU A 313 13.74 3.91 -18.11
C GLU A 313 14.13 3.13 -16.85
N GLY A 314 15.05 3.63 -16.02
CA GLY A 314 15.49 2.98 -14.79
C GLY A 314 14.36 2.74 -13.81
N VAL A 315 13.46 3.72 -13.65
CA VAL A 315 12.24 3.53 -12.84
C VAL A 315 11.34 2.46 -13.47
N ALA A 316 11.18 2.46 -14.79
CA ALA A 316 10.37 1.45 -15.47
C ALA A 316 10.98 0.04 -15.34
N PHE A 317 12.30 -0.11 -15.39
CA PHE A 317 12.99 -1.38 -15.16
C PHE A 317 12.79 -1.88 -13.73
N GLY A 318 12.95 -1.00 -12.71
CA GLY A 318 12.72 -1.40 -11.32
C GLY A 318 11.28 -1.84 -11.05
N LEU A 319 10.28 -1.20 -11.68
CA LEU A 319 8.89 -1.67 -11.62
C LEU A 319 8.69 -2.99 -12.37
N ARG A 320 9.41 -3.20 -13.48
CA ARG A 320 9.37 -4.46 -14.23
C ARG A 320 9.92 -5.61 -13.40
N ASP A 321 10.97 -5.42 -12.62
CA ASP A 321 11.50 -6.47 -11.75
C ASP A 321 10.40 -7.02 -10.82
N SER A 322 9.60 -6.14 -10.23
CA SER A 322 8.42 -6.54 -9.44
C SER A 322 7.35 -7.25 -10.27
N LEU A 323 7.11 -6.82 -11.52
CA LEU A 323 6.17 -7.47 -12.43
C LEU A 323 6.61 -8.90 -12.78
N GLU A 324 7.91 -9.11 -13.02
CA GLU A 324 8.45 -10.44 -13.35
C GLU A 324 8.34 -11.41 -12.17
N VAL A 325 8.43 -10.94 -10.92
CA VAL A 325 8.13 -11.76 -9.74
C VAL A 325 6.68 -12.27 -9.79
N ALA A 326 5.70 -11.39 -10.07
CA ALA A 326 4.31 -11.82 -10.18
C ALA A 326 4.07 -12.79 -11.36
N ARG A 327 4.75 -12.56 -12.48
CA ARG A 327 4.71 -13.46 -13.64
C ARG A 327 5.28 -14.84 -13.33
N SER A 328 6.34 -14.92 -12.52
CA SER A 328 6.94 -16.20 -12.09
C SER A 328 5.98 -17.04 -11.24
N LEU A 329 5.02 -16.40 -10.57
CA LEU A 329 3.93 -17.05 -9.85
C LEU A 329 2.76 -17.48 -10.76
N GLY A 330 2.90 -17.30 -12.08
CA GLY A 330 1.92 -17.72 -13.07
C GLY A 330 0.80 -16.74 -13.37
N ILE A 331 0.87 -15.50 -12.82
CA ILE A 331 -0.14 -14.48 -13.07
C ILE A 331 0.07 -13.88 -14.47
N GLN A 332 -0.97 -13.96 -15.32
CA GLN A 332 -0.95 -13.38 -16.66
C GLN A 332 -1.38 -11.91 -16.61
N ILE A 333 -0.48 -11.01 -16.98
CA ILE A 333 -0.72 -9.57 -16.96
C ILE A 333 -0.48 -9.00 -18.34
N GLU A 334 -1.52 -8.48 -18.97
CA GLU A 334 -1.48 -7.95 -20.35
C GLU A 334 -1.66 -6.42 -20.40
N ARG A 335 -2.27 -5.86 -19.38
CA ARG A 335 -2.63 -4.44 -19.30
C ARG A 335 -2.37 -3.89 -17.93
N THR A 336 -2.03 -2.60 -17.86
CA THR A 336 -1.93 -1.85 -16.61
C THR A 336 -2.61 -0.51 -16.75
N LYS A 337 -3.13 0.00 -15.65
CA LYS A 337 -3.49 1.40 -15.49
C LYS A 337 -2.33 2.14 -14.85
N ILE A 338 -2.18 3.43 -15.15
CA ILE A 338 -1.14 4.27 -14.53
C ILE A 338 -1.78 5.52 -13.95
N CYS A 339 -1.43 5.84 -12.70
CA CYS A 339 -1.84 7.04 -11.99
C CYS A 339 -0.66 7.76 -11.33
N GLY A 340 -0.94 8.88 -10.67
CA GLY A 340 0.06 9.70 -9.99
C GLY A 340 0.73 10.74 -10.90
N GLY A 341 1.59 11.58 -10.31
CA GLY A 341 2.20 12.72 -11.01
C GLY A 341 3.01 12.34 -12.24
N GLY A 342 3.72 11.22 -12.22
CA GLY A 342 4.50 10.71 -13.37
C GLY A 342 3.63 10.25 -14.54
N ALA A 343 2.36 9.91 -14.30
CA ALA A 343 1.42 9.51 -15.35
C ALA A 343 1.03 10.65 -16.29
N LYS A 344 1.35 11.91 -15.96
CA LYS A 344 1.12 13.06 -16.84
C LYS A 344 2.05 13.04 -18.07
N SER A 345 3.23 12.43 -17.96
CA SER A 345 4.18 12.31 -19.08
C SER A 345 3.74 11.23 -20.07
N LEU A 346 3.43 11.63 -21.30
CA LEU A 346 3.13 10.70 -22.39
C LEU A 346 4.37 9.84 -22.74
N LEU A 347 5.56 10.46 -22.73
CA LEU A 347 6.81 9.76 -22.98
C LEU A 347 7.03 8.64 -21.96
N TRP A 348 6.86 8.94 -20.67
CA TRP A 348 7.06 7.93 -19.62
C TRP A 348 6.06 6.79 -19.70
N LYS A 349 4.80 7.07 -20.05
CA LYS A 349 3.81 6.00 -20.35
C LYS A 349 4.25 5.09 -21.49
N LYS A 350 4.83 5.66 -22.57
CA LYS A 350 5.39 4.87 -23.69
C LYS A 350 6.57 4.03 -23.26
N ILE A 351 7.50 4.58 -22.46
CA ILE A 351 8.64 3.85 -21.90
C ILE A 351 8.14 2.68 -21.06
N ILE A 352 7.20 2.91 -20.14
CA ILE A 352 6.64 1.85 -19.30
C ILE A 352 5.95 0.77 -20.15
N ALA A 353 5.16 1.15 -21.13
CA ALA A 353 4.51 0.18 -22.02
C ALA A 353 5.54 -0.71 -22.74
N ASN A 354 6.63 -0.12 -23.24
CA ASN A 354 7.69 -0.85 -23.94
C ASN A 354 8.50 -1.73 -22.97
N VAL A 355 8.98 -1.18 -21.87
CA VAL A 355 9.80 -1.90 -20.88
C VAL A 355 9.03 -3.07 -20.28
N MET A 356 7.78 -2.89 -19.93
CA MET A 356 6.96 -3.93 -19.30
C MET A 356 6.27 -4.87 -20.30
N ASN A 357 6.29 -4.52 -21.58
CA ASN A 357 5.50 -5.20 -22.62
C ASN A 357 4.02 -5.34 -22.24
N LEU A 358 3.41 -4.21 -21.85
CA LEU A 358 2.01 -4.12 -21.42
C LEU A 358 1.27 -3.03 -22.19
N LYS A 359 -0.03 -3.23 -22.38
CA LYS A 359 -0.93 -2.14 -22.78
C LYS A 359 -1.17 -1.22 -21.57
N VAL A 360 -1.00 0.09 -21.79
CA VAL A 360 -1.21 1.11 -20.75
C VAL A 360 -2.53 1.81 -21.01
N ASP A 361 -3.45 1.70 -20.06
CA ASP A 361 -4.73 2.38 -20.07
C ASP A 361 -4.64 3.67 -19.24
N VAL A 362 -5.30 4.73 -19.70
CA VAL A 362 -5.41 6.00 -18.98
C VAL A 362 -6.61 5.94 -18.04
N ILE A 363 -6.44 6.45 -16.83
CA ILE A 363 -7.51 6.54 -15.84
C ILE A 363 -8.29 7.84 -16.09
N GLU A 364 -9.62 7.76 -16.09
CA GLU A 364 -10.51 8.93 -16.31
C GLU A 364 -10.66 9.81 -15.06
N SER A 365 -10.46 9.22 -13.85
CA SER A 365 -10.57 9.92 -12.55
C SER A 365 -9.33 9.67 -11.70
N GLU A 366 -8.78 10.74 -11.10
CA GLU A 366 -7.62 10.69 -10.20
C GLU A 366 -8.03 10.74 -8.70
N GLU A 367 -9.27 10.40 -8.33
CA GLU A 367 -9.80 10.59 -6.97
C GLU A 367 -9.24 9.61 -5.92
N GLY A 368 -8.36 8.70 -6.29
CA GLY A 368 -7.64 7.83 -5.37
C GLY A 368 -8.53 6.89 -4.53
N PRO A 369 -8.09 6.56 -3.26
CA PRO A 369 -8.79 5.59 -2.41
C PRO A 369 -10.23 5.96 -2.05
N GLY A 370 -10.55 7.24 -1.99
CA GLY A 370 -11.91 7.72 -1.66
C GLY A 370 -12.96 7.33 -2.69
N TYR A 371 -12.56 7.10 -3.94
CA TYR A 371 -13.48 6.69 -5.02
C TYR A 371 -13.80 5.18 -4.98
N GLY A 372 -12.96 4.37 -4.35
CA GLY A 372 -13.13 2.93 -4.23
C GLY A 372 -13.65 2.47 -2.85
N GLY A 373 -13.80 3.43 -1.92
CA GLY A 373 -14.24 3.17 -0.55
C GLY A 373 -15.76 3.04 -0.36
#